data_057700aa85c314efe6bc19cc19728d32
#
_entry.id   057700aa85c314efe6bc19cc19728d32
#
_cell.length_a   1.000
_cell.length_b   1.000
_cell.length_c   1.000
_cell.angle_alpha   90.00
_cell.angle_beta   90.00
_cell.angle_gamma   90.00
#
_symmetry.space_group_name_H-M   'P 1'
#
loop_
_entity.id
_entity.type
_entity.pdbx_description
1 polymer ?
#
loop_
_entity_poly.entity_id
_entity_poly.type
_entity_poly.pdbx_seq_one_letter_code
_entity_poly.pdbx_strand_id
1 'polypeptide(L)'
;KKKDKNIFITENKKNYLHLLADNLKAQIIHHNNFIGGRYSVLSEVGMLPAELMGLNPSKFRQLNNLIKDKNFTKSLITNVSNTISLVNKKKTNSIILNYDEKSSDLFYWYQQLISESLGKRGKGILPIVSSMPKDNHSLLQLYLDGTKNNFFTFFYVKEKSDKKFKNYGMLDKYKFLK
;
A
#
# COMPACT_ATOMS: atom_id res chain seq x y z
N LYS A 1 34.69 21.16 -2.10
CA LYS A 1 33.53 20.21 -2.16
C LYS A 1 32.85 20.25 -0.79
N LYS A 2 31.61 20.70 -0.72
CA LYS A 2 30.84 20.74 0.54
C LYS A 2 30.57 19.31 0.98
N LYS A 3 31.13 18.92 2.13
CA LYS A 3 31.10 17.56 2.71
C LYS A 3 29.72 17.14 3.24
N ASP A 4 28.81 18.09 3.42
CA ASP A 4 27.61 17.93 4.26
C ASP A 4 26.31 17.61 3.49
N LYS A 5 26.39 17.18 2.22
CA LYS A 5 25.21 17.01 1.37
C LYS A 5 24.83 15.56 1.09
N ASN A 6 25.65 14.59 1.51
CA ASN A 6 25.40 13.18 1.22
C ASN A 6 25.19 12.44 2.53
N ILE A 7 24.09 11.70 2.61
CA ILE A 7 23.76 10.78 3.70
C ILE A 7 23.56 9.41 3.08
N PHE A 8 24.23 8.40 3.63
CA PHE A 8 24.08 7.02 3.21
C PHE A 8 23.30 6.25 4.28
N ILE A 9 22.26 5.55 3.88
CA ILE A 9 21.51 4.64 4.76
C ILE A 9 21.87 3.23 4.31
N THR A 10 22.52 2.46 5.17
CA THR A 10 22.97 1.11 4.84
C THR A 10 23.05 0.23 6.08
N GLU A 11 23.05 -1.09 5.88
CA GLU A 11 23.24 -2.06 6.95
C GLU A 11 24.59 -1.84 7.67
N ASN A 12 24.65 -2.18 8.96
CA ASN A 12 25.90 -2.12 9.74
C ASN A 12 26.83 -3.30 9.39
N LYS A 13 27.25 -3.35 8.14
CA LYS A 13 28.21 -4.33 7.59
C LYS A 13 29.12 -3.62 6.60
N LYS A 14 30.40 -4.01 6.58
CA LYS A 14 31.31 -3.53 5.53
C LYS A 14 30.79 -3.91 4.16
N ASN A 15 30.45 -2.92 3.34
CA ASN A 15 29.96 -3.08 1.99
C ASN A 15 30.44 -1.91 1.11
N TYR A 16 30.11 -1.96 -0.17
CA TYR A 16 30.51 -0.91 -1.11
C TYR A 16 30.02 0.49 -0.71
N LEU A 17 28.82 0.61 -0.12
CA LEU A 17 28.28 1.90 0.32
C LEU A 17 29.08 2.49 1.49
N HIS A 18 29.60 1.67 2.41
CA HIS A 18 30.51 2.14 3.47
C HIS A 18 31.79 2.72 2.88
N LEU A 19 32.43 1.99 1.96
CA LEU A 19 33.65 2.47 1.31
C LEU A 19 33.41 3.78 0.55
N LEU A 20 32.29 3.88 -0.13
CA LEU A 20 31.91 5.09 -0.85
C LEU A 20 31.66 6.26 0.11
N ALA A 21 30.94 6.01 1.21
CA ALA A 21 30.67 7.02 2.23
C ALA A 21 31.96 7.53 2.88
N ASP A 22 32.88 6.63 3.21
CA ASP A 22 34.21 6.98 3.75
C ASP A 22 35.00 7.84 2.77
N ASN A 23 35.05 7.47 1.50
CA ASN A 23 35.75 8.23 0.45
C ASN A 23 35.14 9.64 0.26
N LEU A 24 33.81 9.73 0.35
CA LEU A 24 33.08 10.99 0.23
C LEU A 24 33.07 11.79 1.56
N LYS A 25 33.49 11.20 2.65
CA LYS A 25 33.38 11.73 4.03
C LYS A 25 31.92 12.06 4.36
N ALA A 26 31.01 11.22 3.90
CA ALA A 26 29.59 11.36 4.07
C ALA A 26 29.12 10.74 5.40
N GLN A 27 27.97 11.20 5.90
CA GLN A 27 27.35 10.61 7.08
C GLN A 27 26.73 9.25 6.73
N ILE A 28 26.90 8.28 7.64
CA ILE A 28 26.26 6.98 7.54
C ILE A 28 25.19 6.87 8.64
N ILE A 29 24.00 6.47 8.24
CA ILE A 29 22.92 6.06 9.13
C ILE A 29 22.78 4.55 8.99
N HIS A 30 22.91 3.83 10.10
CA HIS A 30 22.80 2.38 10.09
C HIS A 30 21.35 1.93 10.03
N HIS A 31 21.03 1.16 9.00
CA HIS A 31 19.77 0.46 8.86
C HIS A 31 19.83 -0.89 9.57
N ASN A 32 18.72 -1.28 10.21
CA ASN A 32 18.65 -2.57 10.88
C ASN A 32 18.77 -3.73 9.88
N ASN A 33 19.77 -4.61 10.10
CA ASN A 33 20.10 -5.72 9.21
C ASN A 33 18.96 -6.76 9.03
N PHE A 34 17.98 -6.76 9.94
CA PHE A 34 16.85 -7.68 9.92
C PHE A 34 15.58 -7.10 9.29
N ILE A 35 15.61 -5.85 8.84
CA ILE A 35 14.50 -5.22 8.13
C ILE A 35 14.78 -5.28 6.64
N GLY A 36 14.07 -6.18 5.93
CA GLY A 36 14.16 -6.26 4.46
C GLY A 36 13.53 -5.05 3.78
N GLY A 37 13.94 -4.78 2.53
CA GLY A 37 13.54 -3.59 1.77
C GLY A 37 12.03 -3.32 1.74
N ARG A 38 11.21 -4.37 1.56
CA ARG A 38 9.74 -4.26 1.55
C ARG A 38 9.13 -3.66 2.83
N TYR A 39 9.81 -3.87 3.95
CA TYR A 39 9.34 -3.44 5.29
C TYR A 39 10.03 -2.18 5.78
N SER A 40 10.92 -1.57 4.98
CA SER A 40 11.77 -0.45 5.39
C SER A 40 11.09 0.92 5.30
N VAL A 41 9.88 1.01 4.77
CA VAL A 41 9.15 2.29 4.61
C VAL A 41 9.00 3.04 5.94
N LEU A 42 8.77 2.32 7.04
CA LEU A 42 8.61 2.90 8.38
C LEU A 42 9.91 2.88 9.21
N SER A 43 11.05 2.54 8.58
CA SER A 43 12.39 2.63 9.16
C SER A 43 13.10 3.91 8.72
N GLU A 44 14.39 4.02 9.02
CA GLU A 44 15.24 5.14 8.63
C GLU A 44 15.19 5.43 7.12
N VAL A 45 15.00 4.37 6.32
CA VAL A 45 14.98 4.46 4.85
C VAL A 45 13.82 5.32 4.34
N GLY A 46 12.63 5.16 4.92
CA GLY A 46 11.47 5.98 4.54
C GLY A 46 11.26 7.20 5.43
N MET A 47 11.61 7.11 6.72
CA MET A 47 11.31 8.18 7.67
C MET A 47 12.28 9.37 7.58
N LEU A 48 13.55 9.15 7.21
CA LEU A 48 14.48 10.27 6.99
C LEU A 48 14.03 11.15 5.80
N PRO A 49 13.76 10.61 4.60
CA PRO A 49 13.21 11.43 3.52
C PRO A 49 11.90 12.13 3.90
N ALA A 50 11.01 11.44 4.63
CA ALA A 50 9.76 12.02 5.08
C ALA A 50 9.98 13.25 5.99
N GLU A 51 10.92 13.15 6.93
CA GLU A 51 11.29 14.26 7.82
C GLU A 51 11.91 15.42 7.05
N LEU A 52 12.80 15.13 6.10
CA LEU A 52 13.42 16.15 5.24
C LEU A 52 12.39 16.88 4.36
N MET A 53 11.27 16.21 4.01
CA MET A 53 10.13 16.82 3.32
C MET A 53 9.16 17.55 4.27
N GLY A 54 9.45 17.64 5.57
CA GLY A 54 8.61 18.32 6.56
C GLY A 54 7.47 17.47 7.13
N LEU A 55 7.43 16.17 6.83
CA LEU A 55 6.48 15.26 7.46
C LEU A 55 6.94 14.89 8.88
N ASN A 56 5.99 14.66 9.77
CA ASN A 56 6.31 14.26 11.14
C ASN A 56 6.35 12.73 11.29
N PRO A 57 7.54 12.11 11.43
CA PRO A 57 7.65 10.65 11.55
C PRO A 57 6.90 10.07 12.76
N SER A 58 6.72 10.86 13.83
CA SER A 58 5.99 10.41 15.02
C SER A 58 4.51 10.11 14.74
N LYS A 59 3.92 10.75 13.72
CA LYS A 59 2.54 10.44 13.30
C LYS A 59 2.41 9.02 12.73
N PHE A 60 3.43 8.53 12.04
CA PHE A 60 3.43 7.17 11.49
C PHE A 60 3.52 6.11 12.58
N ARG A 61 4.17 6.40 13.72
CA ARG A 61 4.22 5.48 14.89
C ARG A 61 2.86 5.25 15.52
N GLN A 62 1.90 6.15 15.31
CA GLN A 62 0.53 5.99 15.82
C GLN A 62 -0.20 4.80 15.18
N LEU A 63 0.23 4.33 14.01
CA LEU A 63 -0.28 3.10 13.40
C LEU A 63 -0.14 1.88 14.29
N ASN A 64 0.84 1.87 15.22
CA ASN A 64 0.98 0.81 16.21
C ASN A 64 -0.23 0.68 17.13
N ASN A 65 -1.04 1.74 17.29
CA ASN A 65 -2.25 1.69 18.08
C ASN A 65 -3.34 0.83 17.44
N LEU A 66 -3.32 0.66 16.11
CA LEU A 66 -4.26 -0.22 15.42
C LEU A 66 -4.15 -1.68 15.89
N ILE A 67 -2.92 -2.15 16.16
CA ILE A 67 -2.70 -3.53 16.62
C ILE A 67 -3.31 -3.75 18.02
N LYS A 68 -3.43 -2.70 18.82
CA LYS A 68 -4.05 -2.74 20.17
C LYS A 68 -5.57 -2.73 20.10
N ASP A 69 -6.15 -2.29 18.99
CA ASP A 69 -7.60 -2.29 18.80
C ASP A 69 -8.10 -3.71 18.47
N LYS A 70 -8.93 -4.25 19.36
CA LYS A 70 -9.50 -5.61 19.22
C LYS A 70 -10.39 -5.75 17.99
N ASN A 71 -11.14 -4.71 17.63
CA ASN A 71 -12.04 -4.74 16.46
C ASN A 71 -11.21 -4.73 15.18
N PHE A 72 -10.18 -3.89 15.11
CA PHE A 72 -9.24 -3.89 14.00
C PHE A 72 -8.58 -5.26 13.82
N THR A 73 -8.02 -5.83 14.89
CA THR A 73 -7.35 -7.14 14.85
C THR A 73 -8.31 -8.25 14.43
N LYS A 74 -9.56 -8.25 14.96
CA LYS A 74 -10.58 -9.22 14.53
C LYS A 74 -10.92 -9.08 13.05
N SER A 75 -11.11 -7.86 12.56
CA SER A 75 -11.39 -7.58 11.16
C SER A 75 -10.23 -8.01 10.26
N LEU A 76 -9.00 -7.77 10.67
CA LEU A 76 -7.80 -8.21 9.95
C LEU A 76 -7.74 -9.74 9.83
N ILE A 77 -7.93 -10.46 10.94
CA ILE A 77 -7.95 -11.93 10.94
C ILE A 77 -9.06 -12.47 10.02
N THR A 78 -10.26 -11.88 10.09
CA THR A 78 -11.37 -12.26 9.22
C THR A 78 -11.04 -12.04 7.74
N ASN A 79 -10.44 -10.90 7.41
CA ASN A 79 -10.03 -10.58 6.03
C ASN A 79 -9.00 -11.59 5.51
N VAL A 80 -7.96 -11.89 6.31
CA VAL A 80 -6.93 -12.87 5.96
C VAL A 80 -7.54 -14.26 5.77
N SER A 81 -8.42 -14.72 6.67
CA SER A 81 -9.10 -16.01 6.58
C SER A 81 -9.95 -16.11 5.32
N ASN A 82 -10.70 -15.08 4.99
CA ASN A 82 -11.50 -15.01 3.76
C ASN A 82 -10.61 -15.07 2.52
N THR A 83 -9.51 -14.33 2.51
CA THR A 83 -8.54 -14.35 1.41
C THR A 83 -7.96 -15.76 1.19
N ILE A 84 -7.55 -16.44 2.25
CA ILE A 84 -7.06 -17.83 2.17
C ILE A 84 -8.14 -18.76 1.62
N SER A 85 -9.38 -18.62 2.09
CA SER A 85 -10.52 -19.41 1.58
C SER A 85 -10.73 -19.19 0.08
N LEU A 86 -10.66 -17.94 -0.38
CA LEU A 86 -10.80 -17.60 -1.80
C LEU A 86 -9.65 -18.18 -2.65
N VAL A 87 -8.43 -18.09 -2.16
CA VAL A 87 -7.25 -18.68 -2.83
C VAL A 87 -7.39 -20.19 -2.95
N ASN A 88 -7.87 -20.87 -1.92
CA ASN A 88 -8.15 -22.31 -1.96
C ASN A 88 -9.21 -22.68 -3.01
N LYS A 89 -10.13 -21.76 -3.29
CA LYS A 89 -11.13 -21.85 -4.38
C LYS A 89 -10.61 -21.37 -5.74
N LYS A 90 -9.29 -21.28 -5.91
CA LYS A 90 -8.63 -20.83 -7.15
C LYS A 90 -8.92 -19.37 -7.54
N LYS A 91 -9.34 -18.54 -6.58
CA LYS A 91 -9.43 -17.11 -6.76
C LYS A 91 -8.07 -16.51 -6.39
N THR A 92 -7.23 -16.26 -7.38
CA THR A 92 -5.85 -15.83 -7.15
C THR A 92 -5.57 -14.38 -7.54
N ASN A 93 -6.52 -13.72 -8.19
CA ASN A 93 -6.40 -12.31 -8.53
C ASN A 93 -7.12 -11.45 -7.49
N SER A 94 -6.34 -10.70 -6.71
CA SER A 94 -6.85 -9.73 -5.74
C SER A 94 -6.99 -8.38 -6.40
N ILE A 95 -8.22 -7.96 -6.70
CA ILE A 95 -8.50 -6.70 -7.37
C ILE A 95 -8.96 -5.68 -6.34
N ILE A 96 -8.19 -4.60 -6.20
CA ILE A 96 -8.53 -3.47 -5.35
C ILE A 96 -9.20 -2.41 -6.21
N LEU A 97 -10.49 -2.19 -5.98
CA LEU A 97 -11.26 -1.13 -6.59
C LEU A 97 -11.05 0.15 -5.76
N ASN A 98 -10.07 0.94 -6.15
CA ASN A 98 -9.65 2.12 -5.41
C ASN A 98 -10.44 3.36 -5.83
N TYR A 99 -11.32 3.85 -4.96
CA TYR A 99 -12.11 5.08 -5.14
C TYR A 99 -11.45 6.31 -4.49
N ASP A 100 -10.23 6.20 -3.99
CA ASP A 100 -9.46 7.31 -3.43
C ASP A 100 -8.11 7.46 -4.13
N GLU A 101 -7.98 8.43 -5.01
CA GLU A 101 -6.77 8.67 -5.79
C GLU A 101 -5.54 8.92 -4.90
N LYS A 102 -5.72 9.58 -3.75
CA LYS A 102 -4.64 9.87 -2.80
C LYS A 102 -4.00 8.63 -2.19
N SER A 103 -4.72 7.51 -2.19
CA SER A 103 -4.24 6.21 -1.68
C SER A 103 -3.54 5.35 -2.73
N SER A 104 -3.33 5.83 -3.94
CA SER A 104 -2.75 5.03 -5.03
C SER A 104 -1.35 4.50 -4.68
N ASP A 105 -0.48 5.32 -4.13
CA ASP A 105 0.87 4.90 -3.74
C ASP A 105 0.87 3.87 -2.61
N LEU A 106 -0.09 3.94 -1.68
CA LEU A 106 -0.29 2.92 -0.66
C LEU A 106 -0.58 1.55 -1.30
N PHE A 107 -1.39 1.52 -2.36
CA PHE A 107 -1.72 0.27 -3.05
C PHE A 107 -0.59 -0.22 -3.95
N TYR A 108 0.25 0.62 -4.53
CA TYR A 108 1.47 0.19 -5.20
C TYR A 108 2.45 -0.45 -4.21
N TRP A 109 2.59 0.11 -3.02
CA TRP A 109 3.36 -0.54 -1.96
C TRP A 109 2.73 -1.88 -1.55
N TYR A 110 1.42 -1.96 -1.40
CA TYR A 110 0.70 -3.21 -1.14
C TYR A 110 0.97 -4.25 -2.23
N GLN A 111 0.96 -3.86 -3.51
CA GLN A 111 1.29 -4.76 -4.62
C GLN A 111 2.69 -5.38 -4.44
N GLN A 112 3.68 -4.56 -4.13
CA GLN A 112 5.04 -5.03 -3.85
C GLN A 112 5.08 -6.00 -2.67
N LEU A 113 4.46 -5.63 -1.55
CA LEU A 113 4.42 -6.46 -0.34
C LEU A 113 3.85 -7.86 -0.62
N ILE A 114 2.70 -7.92 -1.30
CA ILE A 114 2.02 -9.19 -1.61
C ILE A 114 2.81 -10.00 -2.63
N SER A 115 3.21 -9.38 -3.73
CA SER A 115 3.90 -10.07 -4.83
C SER A 115 5.22 -10.69 -4.39
N GLU A 116 6.08 -9.92 -3.75
CA GLU A 116 7.39 -10.40 -3.31
C GLU A 116 7.32 -11.32 -2.08
N SER A 117 6.30 -11.18 -1.24
CA SER A 117 6.19 -12.02 -0.04
C SER A 117 5.57 -13.39 -0.34
N LEU A 118 4.54 -13.42 -1.18
CA LEU A 118 3.74 -14.62 -1.45
C LEU A 118 4.07 -15.28 -2.79
N GLY A 119 4.66 -14.57 -3.74
CA GLY A 119 4.99 -15.06 -5.09
C GLY A 119 6.19 -15.99 -5.09
N LYS A 120 6.05 -17.22 -4.51
CA LYS A 120 7.14 -18.19 -4.37
C LYS A 120 6.65 -19.59 -4.65
N ARG A 121 7.52 -20.43 -5.25
CA ARG A 121 7.28 -21.87 -5.47
C ARG A 121 5.95 -22.15 -6.22
N GLY A 122 5.66 -21.37 -7.24
CA GLY A 122 4.42 -21.51 -8.03
C GLY A 122 3.14 -21.09 -7.30
N LYS A 123 3.26 -20.43 -6.15
CA LYS A 123 2.12 -19.92 -5.35
C LYS A 123 2.15 -18.39 -5.32
N GLY A 124 1.04 -17.80 -5.00
CA GLY A 124 0.93 -16.36 -4.83
C GLY A 124 -0.48 -15.84 -5.07
N ILE A 125 -0.63 -14.56 -4.88
CA ILE A 125 -1.83 -13.79 -5.20
C ILE A 125 -1.35 -12.68 -6.15
N LEU A 126 -2.05 -12.46 -7.25
CA LEU A 126 -1.80 -11.36 -8.16
C LEU A 126 -2.56 -10.12 -7.68
N PRO A 127 -1.92 -9.14 -7.06
CA PRO A 127 -2.58 -7.91 -6.66
C PRO A 127 -2.70 -6.96 -7.85
N ILE A 128 -3.92 -6.49 -8.11
CA ILE A 128 -4.24 -5.54 -9.17
C ILE A 128 -4.91 -4.34 -8.54
N VAL A 129 -4.47 -3.14 -8.88
CA VAL A 129 -5.10 -1.89 -8.45
C VAL A 129 -5.85 -1.30 -9.63
N SER A 130 -7.15 -1.07 -9.45
CA SER A 130 -8.01 -0.39 -10.41
C SER A 130 -8.42 0.98 -9.88
N SER A 131 -8.19 2.02 -10.66
CA SER A 131 -8.54 3.41 -10.34
C SER A 131 -10.01 3.66 -10.66
N MET A 132 -10.84 3.76 -9.62
CA MET A 132 -12.28 3.93 -9.78
C MET A 132 -12.71 5.41 -9.69
N PRO A 133 -13.74 5.81 -10.43
CA PRO A 133 -14.59 5.02 -11.36
C PRO A 133 -14.01 4.86 -12.77
N LYS A 134 -12.83 5.41 -13.06
CA LYS A 134 -12.21 5.44 -14.41
C LYS A 134 -12.16 4.04 -15.05
N ASP A 135 -11.69 3.06 -14.31
CA ASP A 135 -11.48 1.70 -14.82
C ASP A 135 -12.77 0.89 -14.98
N ASN A 136 -13.93 1.43 -14.56
CA ASN A 136 -15.22 0.86 -14.94
C ASN A 136 -15.41 0.86 -16.46
N HIS A 137 -14.89 1.87 -17.15
CA HIS A 137 -14.99 1.94 -18.60
C HIS A 137 -14.14 0.86 -19.29
N SER A 138 -12.96 0.58 -18.77
CA SER A 138 -11.98 -0.29 -19.43
C SER A 138 -11.97 -1.73 -18.94
N LEU A 139 -12.29 -1.99 -17.68
CA LEU A 139 -12.06 -3.28 -17.04
C LEU A 139 -13.33 -3.96 -16.50
N LEU A 140 -14.44 -3.23 -16.31
CA LEU A 140 -15.62 -3.77 -15.64
C LEU A 140 -16.18 -5.00 -16.36
N GLN A 141 -16.22 -5.01 -17.69
CA GLN A 141 -16.70 -6.16 -18.45
C GLN A 141 -15.86 -7.40 -18.19
N LEU A 142 -14.51 -7.25 -18.19
CA LEU A 142 -13.61 -8.37 -17.86
C LEU A 142 -13.86 -8.88 -16.43
N TYR A 143 -14.11 -7.99 -15.48
CA TYR A 143 -14.36 -8.35 -14.09
C TYR A 143 -15.68 -9.09 -13.91
N LEU A 144 -16.72 -8.70 -14.65
CA LEU A 144 -18.05 -9.30 -14.54
C LEU A 144 -18.19 -10.59 -15.34
N ASP A 145 -17.65 -10.62 -16.55
CA ASP A 145 -17.92 -11.69 -17.52
C ASP A 145 -16.68 -12.45 -17.99
N GLY A 146 -15.49 -12.01 -17.60
CA GLY A 146 -14.23 -12.67 -17.92
C GLY A 146 -13.92 -13.87 -17.00
N THR A 147 -12.62 -14.11 -16.78
CA THR A 147 -12.12 -15.21 -15.95
C THR A 147 -12.66 -15.14 -14.52
N LYS A 148 -13.12 -16.26 -13.98
CA LYS A 148 -13.75 -16.32 -12.64
C LYS A 148 -12.77 -16.56 -11.50
N ASN A 149 -11.51 -16.17 -11.67
CA ASN A 149 -10.43 -16.30 -10.67
C ASN A 149 -10.16 -15.00 -9.87
N ASN A 150 -11.04 -14.03 -10.00
CA ASN A 150 -10.95 -12.73 -9.32
C ASN A 150 -11.68 -12.74 -7.98
N PHE A 151 -11.19 -11.94 -7.03
CA PHE A 151 -11.95 -11.44 -5.88
C PHE A 151 -11.66 -9.95 -5.69
N PHE A 152 -12.61 -9.22 -5.10
CA PHE A 152 -12.62 -7.77 -5.12
C PHE A 152 -12.60 -7.19 -3.71
N THR A 153 -11.83 -6.12 -3.55
CA THR A 153 -11.83 -5.29 -2.35
C THR A 153 -12.19 -3.86 -2.75
N PHE A 154 -13.28 -3.35 -2.22
CA PHE A 154 -13.66 -1.95 -2.41
C PHE A 154 -12.94 -1.09 -1.37
N PHE A 155 -12.25 -0.08 -1.84
CA PHE A 155 -11.59 0.89 -0.97
C PHE A 155 -12.10 2.30 -1.27
N TYR A 156 -12.53 2.98 -0.25
CA TYR A 156 -12.92 4.39 -0.30
C TYR A 156 -12.60 5.08 1.03
N VAL A 157 -12.33 6.37 0.98
CA VAL A 157 -12.12 7.22 2.15
C VAL A 157 -13.36 8.10 2.35
N LYS A 158 -13.97 8.03 3.52
CA LYS A 158 -15.09 8.89 3.88
C LYS A 158 -14.54 10.21 4.43
N GLU A 159 -14.68 11.29 3.67
CA GLU A 159 -14.31 12.62 4.13
C GLU A 159 -15.45 13.25 4.94
N LYS A 160 -15.09 14.04 5.98
CA LYS A 160 -16.09 14.75 6.81
C LYS A 160 -16.88 15.81 6.03
N SER A 161 -16.32 16.27 4.92
CA SER A 161 -16.87 17.32 4.07
C SER A 161 -17.59 16.80 2.82
N ASP A 162 -17.91 15.51 2.75
CA ASP A 162 -18.64 14.96 1.62
C ASP A 162 -19.95 15.70 1.42
N LYS A 163 -19.95 16.62 0.48
CA LYS A 163 -21.15 17.32 0.04
C LYS A 163 -22.03 16.29 -0.65
N LYS A 164 -23.17 15.98 -0.04
CA LYS A 164 -24.19 15.17 -0.70
C LYS A 164 -24.55 15.87 -2.02
N PHE A 165 -24.43 15.14 -3.11
CA PHE A 165 -24.95 15.61 -4.40
C PHE A 165 -26.44 15.91 -4.24
N LYS A 166 -26.84 17.20 -4.42
CA LYS A 166 -28.23 17.55 -4.52
C LYS A 166 -28.71 17.12 -5.90
N ASN A 167 -29.66 16.22 -5.95
CA ASN A 167 -30.26 15.77 -7.21
C ASN A 167 -31.10 16.90 -7.81
N TYR A 168 -30.47 17.74 -8.58
CA TYR A 168 -31.19 18.71 -9.41
C TYR A 168 -31.68 17.99 -10.68
N GLY A 169 -32.99 17.67 -10.71
CA GLY A 169 -33.64 17.20 -11.95
C GLY A 169 -33.27 15.80 -12.43
N MET A 170 -32.69 14.92 -11.59
CA MET A 170 -32.54 13.51 -11.97
C MET A 170 -33.89 12.86 -12.15
N LEU A 171 -34.08 12.17 -13.29
CA LEU A 171 -35.26 11.33 -13.53
C LEU A 171 -35.38 10.29 -12.42
N ASP A 172 -36.62 9.98 -12.05
CA ASP A 172 -36.92 9.04 -10.97
C ASP A 172 -36.23 7.68 -11.11
N LYS A 173 -36.06 7.22 -12.34
CA LYS A 173 -35.34 5.97 -12.65
C LYS A 173 -33.87 5.96 -12.23
N TYR A 174 -33.25 7.12 -11.94
CA TYR A 174 -31.86 7.22 -11.49
C TYR A 174 -31.71 7.56 -10.00
N LYS A 175 -32.80 7.58 -9.24
CA LYS A 175 -32.77 7.88 -7.80
C LYS A 175 -31.92 6.90 -6.98
N PHE A 176 -31.64 5.70 -7.52
CA PHE A 176 -30.75 4.73 -6.88
C PHE A 176 -29.27 5.16 -6.86
N LEU A 177 -28.90 6.19 -7.62
CA LEU A 177 -27.54 6.75 -7.63
C LEU A 177 -27.30 7.79 -6.50
N LYS A 178 -28.17 7.86 -5.50
CA LYS A 178 -28.04 8.76 -4.35
C LYS A 178 -27.01 8.30 -3.35
#